data_3d8b48816973e776dd43f8e8cabc4ed9
#
_entry.id   3d8b48816973e776dd43f8e8cabc4ed9
#
_cell.length_a   1.000
_cell.length_b   1.000
_cell.length_c   1.000
_cell.angle_alpha   90.00
_cell.angle_beta   90.00
_cell.angle_gamma   90.00
#
_symmetry.space_group_name_H-M   'P 1'
#
loop_
_entity.id
_entity.type
_entity.pdbx_description
1 polymer ?
#
loop_
_entity_poly.entity_id
_entity_poly.type
_entity_poly.pdbx_seq_one_letter_code
_entity_poly.pdbx_strand_id
1 'polypeptide(L)'
;VADPEVHTDPGTYYDQIVEIDLSTLEPRIVGPHTPDLARPISEMAKAVQDEHYPDELSSALIGSCTNSSYEDIDRSASIARQARDKGLRTATQFMVTPGSEQVRATIARDGQLQTLTDIGGTVLANACGPCIGMWQRDDVEEGARNSILTSYNRNFPRRNDGNPDTLAFIGSPEI
;
A
#
# COMPACT_ATOMS: atom_id res chain seq x y z
N VAL A 1 -13.62 -23.45 -11.42
CA VAL A 1 -14.01 -23.27 -12.83
C VAL A 1 -15.52 -23.42 -12.87
N ALA A 2 -16.24 -22.45 -13.40
CA ALA A 2 -17.69 -22.53 -13.54
C ALA A 2 -18.07 -23.41 -14.74
N ASP A 3 -19.27 -23.98 -14.70
CA ASP A 3 -19.79 -24.76 -15.81
C ASP A 3 -20.07 -23.87 -17.04
N PRO A 4 -20.01 -24.40 -18.27
CA PRO A 4 -20.16 -23.61 -19.49
C PRO A 4 -21.48 -22.81 -19.56
N GLU A 5 -22.57 -23.36 -19.04
CA GLU A 5 -23.88 -22.70 -19.02
C GLU A 5 -23.86 -21.43 -18.17
N VAL A 6 -23.12 -21.45 -17.06
CA VAL A 6 -22.97 -20.29 -16.15
C VAL A 6 -22.24 -19.14 -16.84
N HIS A 7 -21.25 -19.44 -17.69
CA HIS A 7 -20.56 -18.42 -18.48
C HIS A 7 -21.45 -17.83 -19.59
N THR A 8 -22.34 -18.63 -20.14
CA THR A 8 -23.21 -18.21 -21.26
C THR A 8 -24.35 -17.32 -20.76
N ASP A 9 -24.96 -17.66 -19.63
CA ASP A 9 -26.06 -16.92 -19.02
C ASP A 9 -25.92 -16.84 -17.50
N PRO A 10 -25.01 -16.02 -17.01
CA PRO A 10 -24.75 -15.89 -15.57
C PRO A 10 -25.96 -15.35 -14.78
N GLY A 11 -26.84 -14.57 -15.43
CA GLY A 11 -28.02 -13.99 -14.79
C GLY A 11 -29.05 -15.01 -14.33
N THR A 12 -29.06 -16.22 -14.92
CA THR A 12 -29.93 -17.33 -14.48
C THR A 12 -29.41 -17.99 -13.18
N TYR A 13 -28.12 -17.86 -12.88
CA TYR A 13 -27.45 -18.58 -11.77
C TYR A 13 -27.05 -17.71 -10.61
N TYR A 14 -26.92 -16.39 -10.80
CA TYR A 14 -26.48 -15.44 -9.78
C TYR A 14 -27.47 -14.31 -9.58
N ASP A 15 -27.68 -13.91 -8.32
CA ASP A 15 -28.56 -12.81 -7.95
C ASP A 15 -27.99 -11.44 -8.36
N GLN A 16 -26.66 -11.34 -8.53
CA GLN A 16 -25.97 -10.13 -8.93
C GLN A 16 -24.75 -10.45 -9.79
N ILE A 17 -24.58 -9.68 -10.86
CA ILE A 17 -23.43 -9.72 -11.74
C ILE A 17 -22.68 -8.41 -11.62
N VAL A 18 -21.37 -8.48 -11.42
CA VAL A 18 -20.47 -7.32 -11.44
C VAL A 18 -19.54 -7.45 -12.64
N GLU A 19 -19.62 -6.50 -13.56
CA GLU A 19 -18.74 -6.42 -14.72
C GLU A 19 -17.61 -5.40 -14.45
N ILE A 20 -16.36 -5.79 -14.67
CA ILE A 20 -15.18 -4.93 -14.54
C ILE A 20 -14.44 -4.95 -15.88
N ASP A 21 -14.42 -3.79 -16.55
CA ASP A 21 -13.62 -3.61 -17.75
C ASP A 21 -12.16 -3.34 -17.37
N LEU A 22 -11.31 -4.34 -17.55
CA LEU A 22 -9.89 -4.25 -17.23
C LEU A 22 -9.13 -3.26 -18.11
N SER A 23 -9.68 -2.87 -19.27
CA SER A 23 -9.05 -1.90 -20.17
C SER A 23 -9.16 -0.46 -19.65
N THR A 24 -10.13 -0.20 -18.78
CA THR A 24 -10.37 1.11 -18.15
C THR A 24 -10.00 1.15 -16.67
N LEU A 25 -9.59 0.01 -16.13
CA LEU A 25 -9.22 -0.10 -14.72
C LEU A 25 -7.89 0.59 -14.46
N GLU A 26 -7.89 1.54 -13.52
CA GLU A 26 -6.68 2.16 -13.00
C GLU A 26 -6.47 1.83 -11.52
N PRO A 27 -5.24 1.98 -10.99
CA PRO A 27 -4.96 1.78 -9.56
C PRO A 27 -5.83 2.69 -8.69
N ARG A 28 -6.22 2.17 -7.52
CA ARG A 28 -7.05 2.90 -6.56
C ARG A 28 -6.36 3.06 -5.23
N ILE A 29 -6.61 4.21 -4.61
CA ILE A 29 -6.19 4.52 -3.24
C ILE A 29 -7.43 4.60 -2.37
N VAL A 30 -7.39 3.94 -1.23
CA VAL A 30 -8.48 3.85 -0.27
C VAL A 30 -8.17 4.67 0.97
N GLY A 31 -9.13 5.47 1.40
CA GLY A 31 -9.02 6.24 2.64
C GLY A 31 -9.06 7.76 2.43
N PRO A 32 -8.80 8.50 3.53
CA PRO A 32 -8.39 8.01 4.85
C PRO A 32 -9.55 7.48 5.70
N HIS A 33 -9.21 6.78 6.78
CA HIS A 33 -10.10 6.40 7.89
C HIS A 33 -11.24 5.43 7.58
N THR A 34 -11.47 5.05 6.33
CA THR A 34 -12.55 4.13 5.95
C THR A 34 -12.15 3.30 4.72
N PRO A 35 -12.56 2.02 4.65
CA PRO A 35 -12.34 1.19 3.47
C PRO A 35 -13.29 1.56 2.31
N ASP A 36 -14.38 2.29 2.57
CA ASP A 36 -15.40 2.60 1.57
C ASP A 36 -15.02 3.77 0.66
N LEU A 37 -14.00 4.53 1.03
CA LEU A 37 -13.54 5.70 0.29
C LEU A 37 -12.43 5.32 -0.70
N ALA A 38 -12.79 4.64 -1.77
CA ALA A 38 -11.88 4.25 -2.84
C ALA A 38 -11.93 5.24 -4.00
N ARG A 39 -10.78 5.83 -4.34
CA ARG A 39 -10.62 6.77 -5.46
C ARG A 39 -9.64 6.23 -6.48
N PRO A 40 -9.87 6.46 -7.78
CA PRO A 40 -8.85 6.31 -8.80
C PRO A 40 -7.61 7.16 -8.46
N ILE A 41 -6.42 6.67 -8.80
CA ILE A 41 -5.19 7.42 -8.51
C ILE A 41 -5.15 8.77 -9.26
N SER A 42 -5.76 8.82 -10.44
CA SER A 42 -5.90 10.06 -11.24
C SER A 42 -6.69 11.17 -10.54
N GLU A 43 -7.56 10.82 -9.58
CA GLU A 43 -8.38 11.76 -8.81
C GLU A 43 -7.71 12.23 -7.50
N MET A 44 -6.59 11.63 -7.10
CA MET A 44 -5.98 11.92 -5.80
C MET A 44 -5.49 13.37 -5.66
N ALA A 45 -4.91 13.95 -6.70
CA ALA A 45 -4.46 15.35 -6.64
C ALA A 45 -5.62 16.30 -6.37
N LYS A 46 -6.78 16.06 -6.98
CA LYS A 46 -7.99 16.83 -6.73
C LYS A 46 -8.53 16.60 -5.32
N ALA A 47 -8.54 15.35 -4.86
CA ALA A 47 -9.00 15.00 -3.52
C ALA A 47 -8.14 15.64 -2.43
N VAL A 48 -6.82 15.72 -2.61
CA VAL A 48 -5.90 16.41 -1.69
C VAL A 48 -6.29 17.89 -1.54
N GLN A 49 -6.62 18.57 -2.64
CA GLN A 49 -7.00 19.97 -2.63
C GLN A 49 -8.39 20.18 -2.01
N ASP A 50 -9.38 19.42 -2.44
CA ASP A 50 -10.78 19.58 -2.03
C ASP A 50 -10.99 19.26 -0.54
N GLU A 51 -10.31 18.23 -0.04
CA GLU A 51 -10.44 17.73 1.34
C GLU A 51 -9.35 18.29 2.27
N HIS A 52 -8.45 19.11 1.73
CA HIS A 52 -7.33 19.71 2.46
C HIS A 52 -6.44 18.65 3.17
N TYR A 53 -6.16 17.54 2.51
CA TYR A 53 -5.21 16.59 3.05
C TYR A 53 -3.78 17.15 2.98
N PRO A 54 -2.90 16.83 3.96
CA PRO A 54 -1.48 17.10 3.80
C PRO A 54 -0.96 16.44 2.51
N ASP A 55 -0.42 17.26 1.60
CA ASP A 55 0.03 16.79 0.26
C ASP A 55 1.32 15.99 0.35
N GLU A 56 2.19 16.34 1.31
CA GLU A 56 3.40 15.59 1.58
C GLU A 56 3.10 14.34 2.39
N LEU A 57 3.62 13.20 1.92
CA LEU A 57 3.62 11.97 2.70
C LEU A 57 4.71 12.04 3.75
N SER A 58 4.36 11.86 5.01
CA SER A 58 5.33 11.75 6.10
C SER A 58 6.00 10.38 6.12
N SER A 59 5.32 9.33 5.63
CA SER A 59 5.87 7.99 5.48
C SER A 59 5.14 7.18 4.43
N ALA A 60 5.86 6.26 3.79
CA ALA A 60 5.31 5.22 2.94
C ALA A 60 5.74 3.84 3.47
N LEU A 61 4.80 2.88 3.49
CA LEU A 61 5.04 1.57 4.08
C LEU A 61 4.53 0.45 3.17
N ILE A 62 5.42 -0.43 2.76
CA ILE A 62 5.05 -1.73 2.18
C ILE A 62 5.07 -2.78 3.29
N GLY A 63 4.01 -3.58 3.41
CA GLY A 63 4.04 -4.61 4.41
C GLY A 63 2.72 -5.27 4.71
N SER A 64 2.66 -5.80 5.89
CA SER A 64 1.71 -6.74 6.46
C SER A 64 1.92 -8.19 5.99
N CYS A 65 1.30 -9.12 6.70
CA CYS A 65 1.29 -10.54 6.30
C CYS A 65 0.50 -10.81 5.00
N THR A 66 -0.30 -9.82 4.55
CA THR A 66 -1.19 -9.96 3.39
C THR A 66 -0.58 -9.40 2.11
N ASN A 67 0.07 -8.23 2.18
CA ASN A 67 0.53 -7.46 1.01
C ASN A 67 2.05 -7.27 1.02
N SER A 68 2.80 -8.32 1.28
CA SER A 68 4.25 -8.39 1.17
C SER A 68 4.73 -9.83 0.94
N SER A 69 4.01 -10.53 0.08
CA SER A 69 4.46 -11.81 -0.48
C SER A 69 5.73 -11.63 -1.31
N TYR A 70 6.35 -12.73 -1.70
CA TYR A 70 7.47 -12.66 -2.64
C TYR A 70 7.12 -11.92 -3.92
N GLU A 71 5.94 -12.18 -4.48
CA GLU A 71 5.46 -11.55 -5.71
C GLU A 71 5.21 -10.04 -5.54
N ASP A 72 4.58 -9.62 -4.45
CA ASP A 72 4.35 -8.20 -4.15
C ASP A 72 5.68 -7.43 -4.04
N ILE A 73 6.64 -8.01 -3.31
CA ILE A 73 7.96 -7.40 -3.15
C ILE A 73 8.74 -7.42 -4.46
N ASP A 74 8.63 -8.44 -5.30
CA ASP A 74 9.31 -8.48 -6.59
C ASP A 74 8.80 -7.41 -7.55
N ARG A 75 7.49 -7.20 -7.61
CA ARG A 75 6.88 -6.12 -8.40
C ARG A 75 7.34 -4.75 -7.90
N SER A 76 7.29 -4.52 -6.59
CA SER A 76 7.77 -3.27 -5.98
C SER A 76 9.26 -3.04 -6.25
N ALA A 77 10.08 -4.08 -6.15
CA ALA A 77 11.50 -4.00 -6.46
C ALA A 77 11.76 -3.75 -7.96
N SER A 78 10.88 -4.22 -8.85
CA SER A 78 10.96 -3.90 -10.28
C SER A 78 10.76 -2.41 -10.54
N ILE A 79 9.79 -1.79 -9.86
CA ILE A 79 9.56 -0.33 -9.93
C ILE A 79 10.75 0.43 -9.30
N ALA A 80 11.23 -0.03 -8.16
CA ALA A 80 12.39 0.56 -7.48
C ALA A 80 13.65 0.54 -8.34
N ARG A 81 13.91 -0.55 -9.09
CA ARG A 81 15.02 -0.62 -10.05
C ARG A 81 14.89 0.46 -11.13
N GLN A 82 13.70 0.61 -11.71
CA GLN A 82 13.44 1.63 -12.72
C GLN A 82 13.63 3.05 -12.18
N ALA A 83 13.20 3.31 -10.95
CA ALA A 83 13.41 4.59 -10.28
C ALA A 83 14.91 4.85 -10.05
N ARG A 84 15.63 3.88 -9.49
CA ARG A 84 17.08 3.95 -9.25
C ARG A 84 17.86 4.22 -10.55
N ASP A 85 17.53 3.52 -11.63
CA ASP A 85 18.19 3.65 -12.92
C ASP A 85 17.98 5.05 -13.55
N LYS A 86 16.94 5.76 -13.12
CA LYS A 86 16.69 7.18 -13.43
C LYS A 86 17.30 8.14 -12.39
N GLY A 87 18.05 7.64 -11.42
CA GLY A 87 18.66 8.45 -10.36
C GLY A 87 17.69 8.93 -9.27
N LEU A 88 16.48 8.35 -9.22
CA LEU A 88 15.47 8.70 -8.22
C LEU A 88 15.70 7.91 -6.91
N ARG A 89 15.33 8.55 -5.81
CA ARG A 89 15.31 7.98 -4.46
C ARG A 89 14.04 8.41 -3.75
N THR A 90 13.68 7.72 -2.69
CA THR A 90 12.56 8.14 -1.83
C THR A 90 12.89 9.48 -1.17
N ALA A 91 11.92 10.41 -1.20
CA ALA A 91 12.03 11.71 -0.57
C ALA A 91 11.53 11.69 0.89
N THR A 92 10.75 10.67 1.23
CA THR A 92 10.17 10.48 2.56
C THR A 92 10.63 9.17 3.18
N GLN A 93 10.34 8.96 4.46
CA GLN A 93 10.59 7.70 5.14
C GLN A 93 9.87 6.56 4.40
N PHE A 94 10.62 5.58 3.95
CA PHE A 94 10.08 4.41 3.26
C PHE A 94 10.44 3.14 4.03
N MET A 95 9.44 2.40 4.44
CA MET A 95 9.60 1.20 5.26
C MET A 95 9.04 -0.03 4.59
N VAL A 96 9.72 -1.15 4.76
CA VAL A 96 9.34 -2.44 4.17
C VAL A 96 9.31 -3.50 5.25
N THR A 97 8.13 -4.10 5.46
CA THR A 97 7.94 -5.25 6.36
C THR A 97 7.67 -6.49 5.52
N PRO A 98 8.62 -7.41 5.35
CA PRO A 98 8.37 -8.67 4.65
C PRO A 98 7.27 -9.49 5.32
N GLY A 99 6.53 -10.27 4.54
CA GLY A 99 5.36 -11.03 5.02
C GLY A 99 5.67 -12.16 6.00
N SER A 100 6.89 -12.67 5.97
CA SER A 100 7.40 -13.68 6.89
C SER A 100 8.93 -13.72 6.85
N GLU A 101 9.54 -14.41 7.82
CA GLU A 101 11.00 -14.61 7.80
C GLU A 101 11.45 -15.42 6.57
N GLN A 102 10.63 -16.35 6.11
CA GLN A 102 10.92 -17.11 4.90
C GLN A 102 10.90 -16.20 3.66
N VAL A 103 9.91 -15.32 3.53
CA VAL A 103 9.87 -14.31 2.47
C VAL A 103 11.08 -13.41 2.58
N ARG A 104 11.40 -12.89 3.77
CA ARG A 104 12.57 -12.03 4.00
C ARG A 104 13.86 -12.68 3.53
N ALA A 105 14.10 -13.93 3.91
CA ALA A 105 15.30 -14.67 3.50
C ALA A 105 15.36 -14.88 1.99
N THR A 106 14.21 -15.15 1.36
CA THR A 106 14.12 -15.38 -0.09
C THR A 106 14.40 -14.10 -0.87
N ILE A 107 13.74 -12.98 -0.52
CA ILE A 107 13.94 -11.68 -1.20
C ILE A 107 15.32 -11.07 -0.92
N ALA A 108 15.95 -11.43 0.20
CA ALA A 108 17.34 -11.06 0.48
C ALA A 108 18.31 -11.82 -0.43
N ARG A 109 18.11 -13.15 -0.57
CA ARG A 109 18.90 -14.00 -1.47
C ARG A 109 18.78 -13.55 -2.94
N ASP A 110 17.58 -13.20 -3.38
CA ASP A 110 17.27 -12.92 -4.78
C ASP A 110 17.46 -11.44 -5.16
N GLY A 111 17.83 -10.57 -4.17
CA GLY A 111 18.26 -9.19 -4.38
C GLY A 111 17.17 -8.13 -4.36
N GLN A 112 15.89 -8.48 -4.22
CA GLN A 112 14.79 -7.50 -4.12
C GLN A 112 14.95 -6.60 -2.90
N LEU A 113 15.36 -7.17 -1.76
CA LEU A 113 15.56 -6.42 -0.53
C LEU A 113 16.65 -5.35 -0.68
N GLN A 114 17.76 -5.71 -1.33
CA GLN A 114 18.84 -4.76 -1.61
C GLN A 114 18.33 -3.63 -2.53
N THR A 115 17.56 -3.96 -3.55
CA THR A 115 16.98 -2.98 -4.48
C THR A 115 16.13 -1.94 -3.76
N LEU A 116 15.25 -2.37 -2.84
CA LEU A 116 14.42 -1.46 -2.05
C LEU A 116 15.25 -0.62 -1.09
N THR A 117 16.29 -1.18 -0.51
CA THR A 117 17.23 -0.45 0.35
C THR A 117 18.03 0.60 -0.44
N ASP A 118 18.45 0.29 -1.65
CA ASP A 118 19.24 1.20 -2.52
C ASP A 118 18.48 2.49 -2.85
N ILE A 119 17.15 2.46 -2.93
CA ILE A 119 16.33 3.67 -3.15
C ILE A 119 15.97 4.43 -1.87
N GLY A 120 16.37 3.93 -0.69
CA GLY A 120 16.14 4.57 0.61
C GLY A 120 15.20 3.79 1.53
N GLY A 121 14.81 2.57 1.19
CA GLY A 121 13.95 1.74 2.02
C GLY A 121 14.63 1.22 3.29
N THR A 122 13.93 1.26 4.40
CA THR A 122 14.30 0.65 5.68
C THR A 122 13.52 -0.64 5.88
N VAL A 123 14.23 -1.75 6.08
CA VAL A 123 13.60 -3.05 6.31
C VAL A 123 13.30 -3.21 7.79
N LEU A 124 12.03 -3.43 8.10
CA LEU A 124 11.56 -3.68 9.46
C LEU A 124 11.56 -5.17 9.79
N ALA A 125 11.47 -5.47 11.09
CA ALA A 125 11.23 -6.83 11.56
C ALA A 125 9.87 -7.35 11.07
N ASN A 126 9.76 -8.67 10.90
CA ASN A 126 8.52 -9.34 10.48
C ASN A 126 7.50 -9.35 11.62
N ALA A 127 6.96 -8.18 11.95
CA ALA A 127 6.03 -7.98 13.04
C ALA A 127 4.89 -7.05 12.59
N CYS A 128 3.77 -7.15 13.28
CA CYS A 128 2.58 -6.36 12.96
C CYS A 128 2.71 -4.86 13.30
N GLY A 129 3.70 -4.43 14.08
CA GLY A 129 4.03 -3.04 14.46
C GLY A 129 3.10 -1.95 13.93
N PRO A 130 3.50 -1.25 12.86
CA PRO A 130 2.67 -0.20 12.26
C PRO A 130 1.29 -0.66 11.76
N CYS A 131 1.14 -1.94 11.41
CA CYS A 131 -0.13 -2.48 10.93
C CYS A 131 -1.21 -2.59 12.02
N ILE A 132 -0.83 -2.60 13.31
CA ILE A 132 -1.77 -2.78 14.44
C ILE A 132 -1.75 -1.64 15.46
N GLY A 133 -1.18 -0.50 15.14
CA GLY A 133 -1.15 0.64 16.03
C GLY A 133 -0.01 0.63 17.06
N MET A 134 1.01 -0.18 16.84
CA MET A 134 2.19 -0.27 17.71
C MET A 134 3.43 0.39 17.08
N TRP A 135 3.21 1.49 16.41
CA TRP A 135 4.28 2.27 15.79
C TRP A 135 4.47 3.58 16.56
N GLN A 136 5.60 3.71 17.23
CA GLN A 136 6.04 4.97 17.82
C GLN A 136 6.77 5.78 16.74
N ARG A 137 6.37 7.03 16.60
CA ARG A 137 6.93 7.96 15.61
C ARG A 137 7.65 9.09 16.33
N ASP A 138 8.89 9.33 15.93
CA ASP A 138 9.71 10.44 16.41
C ASP A 138 9.72 11.62 15.40
N ASP A 139 9.14 11.41 14.21
CA ASP A 139 9.13 12.35 13.09
C ASP A 139 7.86 13.22 13.01
N VAL A 140 6.85 12.90 13.82
CA VAL A 140 5.57 13.63 13.87
C VAL A 140 5.21 13.95 15.32
N GLU A 141 4.91 15.20 15.62
CA GLU A 141 4.42 15.60 16.93
C GLU A 141 3.04 14.96 17.22
N GLU A 142 2.78 14.67 18.50
CA GLU A 142 1.49 14.12 18.92
C GLU A 142 0.35 15.08 18.54
N GLY A 143 -0.68 14.56 17.85
CA GLY A 143 -1.80 15.34 17.34
C GLY A 143 -1.51 16.15 16.07
N ALA A 144 -0.31 16.08 15.51
CA ALA A 144 -0.03 16.73 14.24
C ALA A 144 -0.68 15.97 13.07
N ARG A 145 -1.41 16.71 12.23
CA ARG A 145 -2.05 16.14 11.05
C ARG A 145 -1.03 15.84 9.97
N ASN A 146 -1.01 14.59 9.52
CA ASN A 146 -0.08 14.12 8.51
C ASN A 146 -0.68 13.03 7.63
N SER A 147 -0.11 12.77 6.45
CA SER A 147 -0.54 11.73 5.52
C SER A 147 0.52 10.61 5.44
N ILE A 148 0.05 9.37 5.45
CA ILE A 148 0.87 8.19 5.17
C ILE A 148 0.23 7.33 4.10
N LEU A 149 1.04 6.65 3.28
CA LEU A 149 0.58 5.66 2.31
C LEU A 149 1.07 4.29 2.71
N THR A 150 0.17 3.33 2.77
CA THR A 150 0.51 1.96 3.20
C THR A 150 -0.08 0.92 2.27
N SER A 151 0.51 -0.26 2.22
CA SER A 151 -0.12 -1.43 1.61
C SER A 151 -0.85 -2.31 2.64
N TYR A 152 -1.15 -1.78 3.81
CA TYR A 152 -1.87 -2.50 4.85
C TYR A 152 -3.34 -2.70 4.46
N ASN A 153 -4.01 -3.59 5.15
CA ASN A 153 -5.40 -3.95 4.85
C ASN A 153 -6.46 -3.23 5.69
N ARG A 154 -6.07 -2.20 6.47
CA ARG A 154 -6.98 -1.44 7.35
C ARG A 154 -6.46 -0.03 7.56
N ASN A 155 -7.37 0.96 7.60
CA ASN A 155 -7.02 2.38 7.70
C ASN A 155 -7.93 3.22 8.62
N PHE A 156 -8.65 2.60 9.54
CA PHE A 156 -9.45 3.39 10.49
C PHE A 156 -8.57 4.24 11.43
N PRO A 157 -9.12 5.29 12.07
CA PRO A 157 -8.36 6.21 12.90
C PRO A 157 -7.51 5.51 13.96
N ARG A 158 -6.31 6.01 14.22
CA ARG A 158 -5.33 5.48 15.17
C ARG A 158 -4.75 4.10 14.82
N ARG A 159 -5.06 3.58 13.63
CA ARG A 159 -4.69 2.21 13.28
C ARG A 159 -3.19 1.97 13.19
N ASN A 160 -2.40 2.95 12.82
CA ASN A 160 -0.98 2.79 12.53
C ASN A 160 -0.07 3.21 13.68
N ASP A 161 -0.17 4.46 14.12
CA ASP A 161 0.70 5.09 15.11
C ASP A 161 -0.03 5.60 16.36
N GLY A 162 -1.32 5.29 16.49
CA GLY A 162 -2.15 5.77 17.59
C GLY A 162 -2.62 7.22 17.48
N ASN A 163 -2.06 8.02 16.55
CA ASN A 163 -2.48 9.39 16.30
C ASN A 163 -3.77 9.43 15.47
N PRO A 164 -4.86 10.05 15.96
CA PRO A 164 -6.11 10.17 15.20
C PRO A 164 -5.98 11.07 13.97
N ASP A 165 -4.98 11.95 13.93
CA ASP A 165 -4.74 12.91 12.87
C ASP A 165 -3.76 12.40 11.80
N THR A 166 -3.29 11.17 11.93
CA THR A 166 -2.58 10.46 10.85
C THR A 166 -3.58 9.93 9.83
N LEU A 167 -3.60 10.55 8.67
CA LEU A 167 -4.43 10.18 7.54
C LEU A 167 -3.79 9.02 6.79
N ALA A 168 -4.23 7.79 7.10
CA ALA A 168 -3.69 6.60 6.47
C ALA A 168 -4.46 6.28 5.18
N PHE A 169 -3.75 6.32 4.07
CA PHE A 169 -4.21 5.86 2.77
C PHE A 169 -3.69 4.44 2.50
N ILE A 170 -4.49 3.64 1.81
CA ILE A 170 -4.11 2.29 1.42
C ILE A 170 -4.04 2.20 -0.10
N GLY A 171 -2.92 1.70 -0.59
CA GLY A 171 -2.70 1.31 -1.97
C GLY A 171 -2.11 -0.10 -2.06
N SER A 172 -1.90 -0.59 -3.27
CA SER A 172 -1.12 -1.81 -3.46
C SER A 172 0.37 -1.53 -3.20
N PRO A 173 1.20 -2.57 -3.00
CA PRO A 173 2.65 -2.40 -2.83
C PRO A 173 3.34 -1.69 -3.99
N GLU A 174 2.75 -1.71 -5.19
CA GLU A 174 3.28 -1.07 -6.40
C GLU A 174 2.99 0.44 -6.49
N ILE A 175 2.01 0.96 -5.73
CA ILE A 175 1.68 2.38 -5.69
C ILE A 175 2.68 3.15 -4.84
#